data_5c8180365a61082a3592ea8ccc7ad09d
#
_entry.id   5c8180365a61082a3592ea8ccc7ad09d
#
_cell.length_a   1.000
_cell.length_b   1.000
_cell.length_c   1.000
_cell.angle_alpha   90.00
_cell.angle_beta   90.00
_cell.angle_gamma   90.00
#
_symmetry.space_group_name_H-M   'P 1'
#
loop_
_entity.id
_entity.type
_entity.pdbx_description
1 polymer ?
#
loop_
_entity_poly.entity_id
_entity_poly.type
_entity_poly.pdbx_seq_one_letter_code
_entity_poly.pdbx_strand_id
1 'polypeptide(L)'
;SDVYKRQVQEVNKLFEMMRMLKEQGIALIYISHKMDEIFEICDQISVLRDGNLVMTKDSKDTNMGELITAMVGRSLESRFPPVDNIPGDTILSIQHLSTKYAPYLQDISFDVREGEIFGLYGLVGAGRTELLETIFGVRTRAAGRVYFRDHLMNFNNAHEAIEHGFALITDCLLYTSPSP
;
A
#
# COMPACT_ATOMS: atom_id res chain seq x y z
N SER A 1 7.77 7.91 -13.68
CA SER A 1 9.25 7.80 -13.58
C SER A 1 9.92 9.10 -13.11
N ASP A 2 9.41 10.28 -13.45
CA ASP A 2 10.01 11.57 -13.06
C ASP A 2 9.77 11.95 -11.59
N VAL A 3 8.63 11.60 -11.02
CA VAL A 3 8.32 11.85 -9.60
C VAL A 3 9.26 11.04 -8.69
N TYR A 4 9.48 9.77 -9.01
CA TYR A 4 10.40 8.91 -8.24
C TYR A 4 11.85 9.40 -8.34
N LYS A 5 12.29 9.82 -9.53
CA LYS A 5 13.62 10.40 -9.70
C LYS A 5 13.80 11.70 -8.90
N ARG A 6 12.78 12.56 -8.85
CA ARG A 6 12.80 13.78 -8.03
C ARG A 6 12.89 13.47 -6.55
N GLN A 7 12.11 12.51 -6.05
CA GLN A 7 12.17 12.09 -4.64
C GLN A 7 13.55 11.58 -4.24
N VAL A 8 14.19 10.74 -5.07
CA VAL A 8 15.55 10.26 -4.82
C VAL A 8 16.56 11.40 -4.82
N GLN A 9 16.46 12.36 -5.75
CA GLN A 9 17.34 13.53 -5.80
C GLN A 9 17.16 14.45 -4.59
N GLU A 10 15.94 14.62 -4.12
CA GLU A 10 15.64 15.44 -2.93
C GLU A 10 16.19 14.80 -1.65
N VAL A 11 16.07 13.48 -1.49
CA VAL A 11 16.64 12.74 -0.37
C VAL A 11 18.16 12.82 -0.38
N ASN A 12 18.82 12.67 -1.53
CA ASN A 12 20.27 12.77 -1.63
C ASN A 12 20.78 14.18 -1.23
N LYS A 13 20.10 15.23 -1.69
CA LYS A 13 20.43 16.61 -1.27
C LYS A 13 20.26 16.84 0.23
N LEU A 14 19.19 16.26 0.80
CA LEU A 14 18.97 16.31 2.25
C LEU A 14 20.14 15.64 3.00
N PHE A 15 20.57 14.46 2.55
CA PHE A 15 21.68 13.73 3.18
C PHE A 15 23.02 14.47 3.03
N GLU A 16 23.28 15.08 1.89
CA GLU A 16 24.46 15.95 1.72
C GLU A 16 24.47 17.10 2.72
N MET A 17 23.33 17.77 2.90
CA MET A 17 23.18 18.85 3.88
C MET A 17 23.37 18.33 5.32
N MET A 18 22.80 17.19 5.66
CA MET A 18 22.93 16.58 6.97
C MET A 18 24.40 16.22 7.27
N ARG A 19 25.13 15.65 6.31
CA ARG A 19 26.57 15.34 6.46
C ARG A 19 27.39 16.62 6.69
N MET A 20 27.11 17.67 5.93
CA MET A 20 27.80 18.97 6.09
C MET A 20 27.55 19.60 7.47
N LEU A 21 26.31 19.53 7.98
CA LEU A 21 25.98 20.03 9.31
C LEU A 21 26.65 19.19 10.41
N LYS A 22 26.72 17.89 10.24
CA LYS A 22 27.42 16.96 11.13
C LYS A 22 28.92 17.29 11.21
N GLU A 23 29.57 17.60 10.08
CA GLU A 23 30.99 18.02 10.04
C GLU A 23 31.24 19.34 10.81
N GLN A 24 30.21 20.19 10.90
CA GLN A 24 30.24 21.41 11.71
C GLN A 24 29.99 21.15 13.22
N GLY A 25 29.84 19.91 13.63
CA GLY A 25 29.58 19.52 15.02
C GLY A 25 28.14 19.68 15.47
N ILE A 26 27.20 19.85 14.52
CA ILE A 26 25.77 19.95 14.82
C ILE A 26 25.19 18.56 14.99
N ALA A 27 24.51 18.31 16.13
CA ALA A 27 23.76 17.10 16.36
C ALA A 27 22.41 17.17 15.65
N LEU A 28 22.02 16.09 14.96
CA LEU A 28 20.79 16.01 14.18
C LEU A 28 19.93 14.86 14.68
N ILE A 29 18.62 15.08 14.74
CA ILE A 29 17.63 14.03 14.97
C ILE A 29 16.86 13.86 13.68
N TYR A 30 16.94 12.65 13.10
CA TYR A 30 16.26 12.27 11.88
C TYR A 30 15.15 11.26 12.16
N ILE A 31 13.93 11.56 11.72
CA ILE A 31 12.77 10.69 11.91
C ILE A 31 12.29 10.24 10.53
N SER A 32 12.33 8.94 10.29
CA SER A 32 11.83 8.33 9.06
C SER A 32 11.24 6.95 9.34
N HIS A 33 10.32 6.50 8.50
CA HIS A 33 9.82 5.13 8.45
C HIS A 33 10.52 4.30 7.37
N LYS A 34 11.39 4.91 6.57
CA LYS A 34 12.19 4.25 5.54
C LYS A 34 13.51 3.79 6.14
N MET A 35 13.62 2.50 6.35
CA MET A 35 14.77 1.90 7.03
C MET A 35 16.07 2.08 6.26
N ASP A 36 16.04 2.02 4.92
CA ASP A 36 17.22 2.24 4.08
C ASP A 36 17.83 3.63 4.33
N GLU A 37 17.00 4.67 4.46
CA GLU A 37 17.42 6.02 4.78
C GLU A 37 18.07 6.12 6.17
N ILE A 38 17.48 5.43 7.16
CA ILE A 38 17.99 5.40 8.53
C ILE A 38 19.38 4.76 8.57
N PHE A 39 19.57 3.61 7.92
CA PHE A 39 20.88 2.94 7.86
C PHE A 39 21.93 3.73 7.10
N GLU A 40 21.55 4.53 6.11
CA GLU A 40 22.48 5.31 5.30
C GLU A 40 23.05 6.52 6.05
N ILE A 41 22.24 7.20 6.88
CA ILE A 41 22.60 8.53 7.39
C ILE A 41 22.83 8.55 8.91
N CYS A 42 22.22 7.64 9.70
CA CYS A 42 22.25 7.70 11.14
C CYS A 42 23.45 6.94 11.73
N ASP A 43 24.08 7.52 12.73
CA ASP A 43 25.12 6.83 13.53
C ASP A 43 24.48 5.90 14.56
N GLN A 44 23.39 6.34 15.18
CA GLN A 44 22.65 5.62 16.21
C GLN A 44 21.16 5.58 15.86
N ILE A 45 20.54 4.46 16.13
CA ILE A 45 19.13 4.22 15.84
C ILE A 45 18.39 3.91 17.13
N SER A 46 17.31 4.67 17.37
CA SER A 46 16.38 4.44 18.48
C SER A 46 15.03 4.02 17.94
N VAL A 47 14.47 2.95 18.46
CA VAL A 47 13.15 2.44 18.10
C VAL A 47 12.15 2.77 19.20
N LEU A 48 11.09 3.49 18.83
CA LEU A 48 9.93 3.74 19.69
C LEU A 48 8.77 2.87 19.26
N ARG A 49 8.06 2.29 20.23
CA ARG A 49 6.83 1.55 20.03
C ARG A 49 5.85 1.81 21.16
N ASP A 50 4.61 2.15 20.83
CA ASP A 50 3.55 2.42 21.82
C ASP A 50 3.97 3.47 22.88
N GLY A 51 4.71 4.51 22.45
CA GLY A 51 5.21 5.56 23.33
C GLY A 51 6.43 5.19 24.18
N ASN A 52 6.97 3.97 24.06
CA ASN A 52 8.10 3.49 24.82
C ASN A 52 9.37 3.37 23.93
N LEU A 53 10.52 3.69 24.52
CA LEU A 53 11.81 3.41 23.91
C LEU A 53 12.12 1.92 24.06
N VAL A 54 12.13 1.19 22.95
CA VAL A 54 12.32 -0.27 22.92
C VAL A 54 13.79 -0.64 22.77
N MET A 55 14.54 0.12 21.95
CA MET A 55 15.92 -0.18 21.62
C MET A 55 16.65 1.11 21.25
N THR A 56 17.94 1.17 21.62
CA THR A 56 18.89 2.14 21.08
C THR A 56 20.20 1.41 20.78
N LYS A 57 20.68 1.48 19.53
CA LYS A 57 21.94 0.86 19.09
C LYS A 57 22.64 1.71 18.04
N ASP A 58 23.96 1.53 17.93
CA ASP A 58 24.70 2.06 16.81
C ASP A 58 24.23 1.38 15.51
N SER A 59 24.15 2.15 14.41
CA SER A 59 23.62 1.63 13.12
C SER A 59 24.45 0.47 12.58
N LYS A 60 25.75 0.44 12.86
CA LYS A 60 26.67 -0.65 12.50
C LYS A 60 26.49 -1.94 13.31
N ASP A 61 25.88 -1.85 14.50
CA ASP A 61 25.73 -2.95 15.45
C ASP A 61 24.29 -3.55 15.43
N THR A 62 23.50 -3.16 14.46
CA THR A 62 22.12 -3.66 14.26
C THR A 62 21.87 -3.98 12.78
N ASN A 63 20.75 -4.62 12.51
CA ASN A 63 20.32 -4.96 11.16
C ASN A 63 18.82 -4.76 10.96
N MET A 64 18.39 -4.79 9.71
CA MET A 64 16.99 -4.59 9.30
C MET A 64 16.01 -5.52 10.04
N GLY A 65 16.37 -6.79 10.20
CA GLY A 65 15.52 -7.79 10.86
C GLY A 65 15.32 -7.48 12.34
N GLU A 66 16.36 -7.04 13.03
CA GLU A 66 16.31 -6.65 14.44
C GLU A 66 15.46 -5.38 14.63
N LEU A 67 15.62 -4.38 13.75
CA LEU A 67 14.78 -3.17 13.80
C LEU A 67 13.31 -3.50 13.58
N ILE A 68 12.99 -4.33 12.60
CA ILE A 68 11.61 -4.75 12.34
C ILE A 68 11.04 -5.49 13.56
N THR A 69 11.83 -6.39 14.16
CA THR A 69 11.41 -7.11 15.36
C THR A 69 11.14 -6.15 16.52
N ALA A 70 12.01 -5.17 16.75
CA ALA A 70 11.82 -4.15 17.77
C ALA A 70 10.57 -3.30 17.54
N MET A 71 10.29 -2.91 16.29
CA MET A 71 9.11 -2.12 15.91
C MET A 71 7.82 -2.91 16.06
N VAL A 72 7.78 -4.17 15.62
CA VAL A 72 6.57 -5.02 15.60
C VAL A 72 6.35 -5.76 16.91
N GLY A 73 7.42 -6.02 17.67
CA GLY A 73 7.36 -6.70 18.98
C GLY A 73 7.31 -8.23 18.91
N ARG A 74 7.46 -8.81 17.73
CA ARG A 74 7.57 -10.26 17.53
C ARG A 74 8.58 -10.53 16.41
N SER A 75 9.30 -11.63 16.50
CA SER A 75 10.15 -12.08 15.41
C SER A 75 9.30 -12.38 14.18
N LEU A 76 9.68 -11.81 13.06
CA LEU A 76 9.11 -12.19 11.77
C LEU A 76 9.85 -13.47 11.31
N GLU A 77 9.53 -14.61 11.92
CA GLU A 77 10.08 -15.90 11.52
C GLU A 77 9.69 -16.28 10.09
N SER A 78 8.59 -15.68 9.60
CA SER A 78 8.21 -15.73 8.20
C SER A 78 7.69 -14.36 7.76
N ARG A 79 8.36 -13.75 6.80
CA ARG A 79 7.90 -12.49 6.15
C ARG A 79 6.55 -12.68 5.47
N PHE A 80 6.28 -13.91 5.07
CA PHE A 80 5.05 -14.34 4.44
C PHE A 80 4.60 -15.64 5.13
N PRO A 81 3.50 -15.64 5.89
CA PRO A 81 2.95 -16.89 6.40
C PRO A 81 2.66 -17.83 5.23
N PRO A 82 2.81 -19.14 5.42
CA PRO A 82 2.45 -20.11 4.39
C PRO A 82 0.99 -19.87 3.98
N VAL A 83 0.75 -19.83 2.67
CA VAL A 83 -0.60 -19.69 2.12
C VAL A 83 -1.15 -21.11 1.97
N ASP A 84 -1.88 -21.58 2.97
CA ASP A 84 -2.57 -22.89 2.95
C ASP A 84 -3.92 -22.81 2.21
N ASN A 85 -4.15 -21.70 1.53
CA ASN A 85 -5.40 -21.42 0.85
C ASN A 85 -5.40 -22.06 -0.54
N ILE A 86 -6.36 -22.94 -0.79
CA ILE A 86 -6.65 -23.48 -2.13
C ILE A 86 -7.81 -22.66 -2.70
N PRO A 87 -7.55 -21.78 -3.69
CA PRO A 87 -8.62 -21.00 -4.31
C PRO A 87 -9.68 -21.91 -4.94
N GLY A 88 -10.95 -21.58 -4.72
CA GLY A 88 -12.08 -22.26 -5.30
C GLY A 88 -12.38 -21.85 -6.75
N ASP A 89 -13.65 -21.87 -7.12
CA ASP A 89 -14.12 -21.45 -8.44
C ASP A 89 -14.05 -19.93 -8.61
N THR A 90 -14.11 -19.45 -9.85
CA THR A 90 -14.17 -18.03 -10.15
C THR A 90 -15.43 -17.40 -9.54
N ILE A 91 -15.26 -16.43 -8.65
CA ILE A 91 -16.36 -15.72 -7.99
C ILE A 91 -16.60 -14.34 -8.58
N LEU A 92 -15.55 -13.68 -9.08
CA LEU A 92 -15.63 -12.37 -9.72
C LEU A 92 -14.88 -12.41 -11.05
N SER A 93 -15.54 -12.00 -12.13
CA SER A 93 -14.93 -11.89 -13.46
C SER A 93 -15.14 -10.49 -14.01
N ILE A 94 -14.05 -9.83 -14.34
CA ILE A 94 -14.02 -8.51 -14.98
C ILE A 94 -13.64 -8.71 -16.43
N GLN A 95 -14.47 -8.22 -17.35
CA GLN A 95 -14.28 -8.42 -18.78
C GLN A 95 -14.29 -7.09 -19.52
N HIS A 96 -13.17 -6.75 -20.18
CA HIS A 96 -13.02 -5.58 -21.05
C HIS A 96 -13.44 -4.25 -20.41
N LEU A 97 -13.22 -4.09 -19.09
CA LEU A 97 -13.64 -2.92 -18.34
C LEU A 97 -12.85 -1.69 -18.76
N SER A 98 -13.56 -0.61 -19.07
CA SER A 98 -12.99 0.68 -19.40
C SER A 98 -13.72 1.79 -18.63
N THR A 99 -12.99 2.85 -18.25
CA THR A 99 -13.56 4.01 -17.55
C THR A 99 -13.86 5.16 -18.48
N LYS A 100 -14.90 5.94 -18.13
CA LYS A 100 -15.33 7.10 -18.92
C LYS A 100 -14.48 8.35 -18.69
N TYR A 101 -13.91 8.50 -17.48
CA TYR A 101 -13.19 9.68 -17.06
C TYR A 101 -11.74 9.33 -16.67
N ALA A 102 -10.85 10.31 -16.77
CA ALA A 102 -9.45 10.16 -16.39
C ALA A 102 -9.28 9.81 -14.90
N PRO A 103 -8.26 9.00 -14.54
CA PRO A 103 -7.38 8.29 -15.46
C PRO A 103 -8.13 7.23 -16.27
N TYR A 104 -7.86 7.19 -17.58
CA TYR A 104 -8.55 6.25 -18.47
C TYR A 104 -7.99 4.85 -18.30
N LEU A 105 -8.81 3.94 -17.81
CA LEU A 105 -8.55 2.51 -17.88
C LEU A 105 -9.15 1.97 -19.18
N GLN A 106 -8.41 1.11 -19.85
CA GLN A 106 -8.83 0.54 -21.13
C GLN A 106 -8.64 -0.97 -21.10
N ASP A 107 -9.69 -1.67 -21.44
CA ASP A 107 -9.69 -3.11 -21.71
C ASP A 107 -9.14 -3.98 -20.57
N ILE A 108 -9.52 -3.68 -19.34
CA ILE A 108 -9.07 -4.41 -18.14
C ILE A 108 -9.89 -5.70 -18.00
N SER A 109 -9.19 -6.84 -17.95
CA SER A 109 -9.82 -8.15 -17.74
C SER A 109 -9.01 -8.97 -16.74
N PHE A 110 -9.69 -9.57 -15.78
CA PHE A 110 -9.13 -10.51 -14.81
C PHE A 110 -10.23 -11.26 -14.08
N ASP A 111 -9.88 -12.39 -13.49
CA ASP A 111 -10.76 -13.19 -12.65
C ASP A 111 -10.21 -13.28 -11.23
N VAL A 112 -11.12 -13.37 -10.24
CA VAL A 112 -10.81 -13.62 -8.83
C VAL A 112 -11.58 -14.84 -8.38
N ARG A 113 -10.90 -15.75 -7.65
CA ARG A 113 -11.49 -17.01 -7.18
C ARG A 113 -11.98 -16.90 -5.75
N GLU A 114 -12.89 -17.75 -5.37
CA GLU A 114 -13.35 -17.85 -3.99
C GLU A 114 -12.20 -18.15 -3.03
N GLY A 115 -12.10 -17.37 -1.95
CA GLY A 115 -11.03 -17.47 -0.96
C GLY A 115 -9.66 -16.98 -1.46
N GLU A 116 -9.54 -16.38 -2.64
CA GLU A 116 -8.29 -15.84 -3.18
C GLU A 116 -7.99 -14.44 -2.62
N ILE A 117 -6.71 -14.17 -2.35
CA ILE A 117 -6.19 -12.81 -2.17
C ILE A 117 -5.54 -12.39 -3.48
N PHE A 118 -6.29 -11.65 -4.31
CA PHE A 118 -5.82 -11.17 -5.60
C PHE A 118 -5.10 -9.83 -5.47
N GLY A 119 -3.84 -9.75 -5.89
CA GLY A 119 -3.00 -8.55 -5.80
C GLY A 119 -3.06 -7.68 -7.05
N LEU A 120 -3.48 -6.41 -6.92
CA LEU A 120 -3.36 -5.39 -7.96
C LEU A 120 -2.17 -4.48 -7.66
N TYR A 121 -1.15 -4.53 -8.51
CA TYR A 121 0.07 -3.73 -8.36
C TYR A 121 0.22 -2.73 -9.50
N GLY A 122 0.82 -1.57 -9.21
CA GLY A 122 1.09 -0.52 -10.20
C GLY A 122 1.65 0.74 -9.54
N LEU A 123 2.23 1.63 -10.33
CA LEU A 123 2.75 2.92 -9.88
C LEU A 123 1.61 3.84 -9.39
N VAL A 124 1.98 4.88 -8.64
CA VAL A 124 1.04 5.96 -8.26
C VAL A 124 0.45 6.57 -9.55
N GLY A 125 -0.87 6.69 -9.60
CA GLY A 125 -1.59 7.16 -10.80
C GLY A 125 -1.90 6.09 -11.85
N ALA A 126 -1.59 4.81 -11.60
CA ALA A 126 -1.90 3.72 -12.53
C ALA A 126 -3.40 3.38 -12.63
N GLY A 127 -4.26 4.02 -11.83
CA GLY A 127 -5.70 3.83 -11.91
C GLY A 127 -6.27 2.68 -11.08
N ARG A 128 -5.50 2.15 -10.11
CA ARG A 128 -5.94 1.02 -9.25
C ARG A 128 -7.20 1.37 -8.45
N THR A 129 -7.20 2.53 -7.80
CA THR A 129 -8.33 3.03 -7.02
C THR A 129 -9.55 3.23 -7.92
N GLU A 130 -9.35 3.83 -9.07
CA GLU A 130 -10.40 4.08 -10.05
C GLU A 130 -11.01 2.80 -10.61
N LEU A 131 -10.20 1.75 -10.76
CA LEU A 131 -10.69 0.42 -11.15
C LEU A 131 -11.63 -0.14 -10.08
N LEU A 132 -11.19 -0.14 -8.82
CA LEU A 132 -12.01 -0.64 -7.72
C LEU A 132 -13.29 0.18 -7.54
N GLU A 133 -13.20 1.52 -7.60
CA GLU A 133 -14.36 2.41 -7.53
C GLU A 133 -15.34 2.18 -8.70
N THR A 134 -14.84 1.81 -9.88
CA THR A 134 -15.67 1.50 -11.05
C THR A 134 -16.39 0.14 -10.88
N ILE A 135 -15.70 -0.87 -10.36
CA ILE A 135 -16.28 -2.17 -10.03
C ILE A 135 -17.37 -2.01 -8.95
N PHE A 136 -17.10 -1.16 -7.97
CA PHE A 136 -17.99 -0.90 -6.84
C PHE A 136 -19.17 0.05 -7.17
N GLY A 137 -19.26 0.57 -8.39
CA GLY A 137 -20.36 1.45 -8.83
C GLY A 137 -20.26 2.91 -8.37
N VAL A 138 -19.12 3.33 -7.80
CA VAL A 138 -18.86 4.74 -7.42
C VAL A 138 -18.50 5.56 -8.65
N ARG A 139 -17.78 4.97 -9.60
CA ARG A 139 -17.42 5.60 -10.87
C ARG A 139 -18.18 4.98 -12.04
N THR A 140 -18.49 5.82 -13.04
CA THR A 140 -19.16 5.40 -14.25
C THR A 140 -18.24 4.55 -15.13
N ARG A 141 -18.68 3.33 -15.43
CA ARG A 141 -18.09 2.44 -16.41
C ARG A 141 -18.41 2.93 -17.83
N ALA A 142 -17.44 2.96 -18.73
CA ALA A 142 -17.63 3.28 -20.15
C ALA A 142 -17.97 2.04 -20.97
N ALA A 143 -17.30 0.93 -20.69
CA ALA A 143 -17.49 -0.36 -21.37
C ALA A 143 -17.07 -1.52 -20.44
N GLY A 144 -17.36 -2.73 -20.88
CA GLY A 144 -17.02 -3.97 -20.20
C GLY A 144 -18.13 -4.50 -19.29
N ARG A 145 -17.85 -5.62 -18.66
CA ARG A 145 -18.81 -6.34 -17.82
C ARG A 145 -18.16 -6.79 -16.52
N VAL A 146 -18.95 -6.84 -15.46
CA VAL A 146 -18.58 -7.37 -14.15
C VAL A 146 -19.53 -8.51 -13.85
N TYR A 147 -19.00 -9.70 -13.63
CA TYR A 147 -19.78 -10.86 -13.21
C TYR A 147 -19.41 -11.23 -11.78
N PHE A 148 -20.40 -11.50 -10.96
CA PHE A 148 -20.25 -12.04 -9.62
C PHE A 148 -21.09 -13.30 -9.49
N ARG A 149 -20.44 -14.43 -9.21
CA ARG A 149 -21.08 -15.77 -9.21
C ARG A 149 -21.91 -16.01 -10.46
N ASP A 150 -21.31 -15.77 -11.63
CA ASP A 150 -21.92 -15.88 -12.98
C ASP A 150 -23.09 -14.92 -13.26
N HIS A 151 -23.45 -14.05 -12.34
CA HIS A 151 -24.47 -13.04 -12.55
C HIS A 151 -23.85 -11.71 -12.98
N LEU A 152 -24.41 -11.12 -14.05
CA LEU A 152 -23.96 -9.80 -14.52
C LEU A 152 -24.35 -8.72 -13.51
N MET A 153 -23.35 -7.99 -13.01
CA MET A 153 -23.51 -6.90 -12.07
C MET A 153 -23.45 -5.54 -12.77
N ASN A 154 -24.35 -4.66 -12.40
CA ASN A 154 -24.36 -3.28 -12.90
C ASN A 154 -24.75 -2.34 -11.77
N PHE A 155 -23.80 -2.09 -10.87
CA PHE A 155 -24.03 -1.20 -9.75
C PHE A 155 -24.05 0.27 -10.21
N ASN A 156 -25.05 1.01 -9.79
CA ASN A 156 -25.20 2.43 -10.04
C ASN A 156 -24.72 3.30 -8.87
N ASN A 157 -24.49 2.68 -7.73
CA ASN A 157 -24.02 3.32 -6.50
C ASN A 157 -23.40 2.28 -5.55
N ALA A 158 -22.71 2.77 -4.53
CA ALA A 158 -22.04 1.94 -3.53
C ALA A 158 -23.01 1.07 -2.69
N HIS A 159 -24.22 1.55 -2.47
CA HIS A 159 -25.21 0.82 -1.66
C HIS A 159 -25.61 -0.49 -2.32
N GLU A 160 -25.88 -0.48 -3.61
CA GLU A 160 -26.19 -1.68 -4.40
C GLU A 160 -25.05 -2.71 -4.33
N ALA A 161 -23.79 -2.25 -4.41
CA ALA A 161 -22.63 -3.14 -4.28
C ALA A 161 -22.57 -3.80 -2.89
N ILE A 162 -22.82 -3.03 -1.82
CA ILE A 162 -22.82 -3.52 -0.44
C ILE A 162 -23.90 -4.58 -0.23
N GLU A 163 -25.11 -4.36 -0.75
CA GLU A 163 -26.20 -5.33 -0.68
C GLU A 163 -25.88 -6.67 -1.36
N HIS A 164 -25.00 -6.64 -2.36
CA HIS A 164 -24.49 -7.84 -3.05
C HIS A 164 -23.24 -8.44 -2.41
N GLY A 165 -22.83 -7.95 -1.23
CA GLY A 165 -21.72 -8.49 -0.47
C GLY A 165 -20.34 -7.95 -0.85
N PHE A 166 -20.27 -6.86 -1.62
CA PHE A 166 -19.04 -6.16 -1.89
C PHE A 166 -18.70 -5.20 -0.75
N ALA A 167 -17.41 -5.05 -0.45
CA ALA A 167 -16.89 -4.04 0.47
C ALA A 167 -15.69 -3.34 -0.15
N LEU A 168 -15.61 -2.02 -0.01
CA LEU A 168 -14.48 -1.22 -0.48
C LEU A 168 -13.84 -0.51 0.70
N ILE A 169 -12.55 -0.80 0.93
CA ILE A 169 -11.73 -0.07 1.90
C ILE A 169 -10.84 0.88 1.10
N THR A 170 -10.96 2.18 1.35
CA THR A 170 -10.15 3.21 0.70
C THR A 170 -8.88 3.48 1.48
N ASP A 171 -7.84 4.03 0.82
CA ASP A 171 -6.57 4.40 1.46
C ASP A 171 -6.74 5.45 2.58
N CYS A 172 -7.87 6.17 2.61
CA CYS A 172 -8.20 7.16 3.64
C CYS A 172 -9.10 6.56 4.72
N LEU A 173 -8.51 5.87 5.68
CA LEU A 173 -9.21 5.26 6.82
C LEU A 173 -9.92 6.27 7.74
N LEU A 174 -9.60 7.56 7.64
CA LEU A 174 -10.16 8.61 8.51
C LEU A 174 -11.62 8.98 8.20
N TYR A 175 -12.16 8.62 7.03
CA TYR A 175 -13.51 8.98 6.60
C TYR A 175 -14.50 7.83 6.46
N THR A 176 -14.08 6.59 6.64
CA THR A 176 -14.91 5.41 6.36
C THR A 176 -15.29 4.58 7.59
N SER A 177 -14.91 5.00 8.78
CA SER A 177 -15.41 4.38 10.02
C SER A 177 -16.74 5.02 10.39
N PRO A 178 -17.88 4.34 10.23
CA PRO A 178 -19.09 4.78 10.93
C PRO A 178 -18.77 4.72 12.42
N SER A 179 -18.87 5.85 13.08
CA SER A 179 -18.83 5.91 14.55
C SER A 179 -19.91 4.97 15.08
N PRO A 180 -19.61 4.13 16.09
CA PRO A 180 -20.61 3.26 16.70
C PRO A 180 -21.71 4.07 17.36
#